data_b4e2180f835e32c66d872dbf661bd1f2
#
_entry.id   b4e2180f835e32c66d872dbf661bd1f2
#
_cell.length_a   1.000
_cell.length_b   1.000
_cell.length_c   1.000
_cell.angle_alpha   90.00
_cell.angle_beta   90.00
_cell.angle_gamma   90.00
#
_symmetry.space_group_name_H-M   'P 1'
#
loop_
_entity.id
_entity.type
_entity.pdbx_description
1 polymer ?
#
loop_
_entity_poly.entity_id
_entity_poly.type
_entity_poly.pdbx_seq_one_letter_code
_entity_poly.pdbx_strand_id
1 'polypeptide(L)'
;MLRMSAWLGLSLCAALAAIAQAAQTEHLIFLSTQLRPIEEAQRMRNLVLKDFSGEVDYITDLPQRFPTRIETERQTSMHSIDLVGALHGELQPLVALDALVPLDDLAGRLSGRGISNPLLTLGKLGTAHQLYIPWMQAGYIMVANKQALPYLPSGADINALSYDQLATWASTLQEKTGKRLLGFPAGPHGLMHRFFEGFLYPSYTGGVVVPFRSEAAEAMWIQFASLWRNVNPNSTGYNFMGQPLLSGDVWIGFDHIARVLDALRQKPDEFIAFPAPAGPKGRGYMPLLVGLAVVKGAPDIAKAMALIDYLTQPKTQVTLVRTVGFFPVVNAKLPPDLDPGLRMGADAIAKMQSAKDALPALAPVGLGQRGAEFDRVFLETFQLIVLRGQEPRPVLDQEAETLKRLMSETSAPCWQPDPPNTGACQVQ
;
A
#
# COMPACT_ATOMS: atom_id res chain seq x y z
N MET A 1 33.58 64.86 15.26
CA MET A 1 32.19 64.40 15.11
C MET A 1 32.12 63.30 14.08
N LEU A 2 32.73 62.13 14.26
CA LEU A 2 32.70 61.04 13.31
C LEU A 2 32.93 59.65 14.02
N ARG A 3 32.07 59.29 14.97
CA ARG A 3 32.09 57.98 15.61
C ARG A 3 30.74 57.43 16.08
N MET A 4 29.61 58.06 15.73
CA MET A 4 28.26 57.62 16.15
C MET A 4 27.39 56.97 15.10
N SER A 5 27.83 56.91 13.81
CA SER A 5 26.99 56.36 12.71
C SER A 5 27.20 54.85 12.43
N ALA A 6 28.26 54.22 12.97
CA ALA A 6 28.56 52.82 12.68
C ALA A 6 27.75 51.80 13.52
N TRP A 7 27.22 52.22 14.69
CA TRP A 7 26.47 51.31 15.58
C TRP A 7 25.00 51.16 15.26
N LEU A 8 24.38 52.15 14.61
CA LEU A 8 22.97 52.06 14.18
C LEU A 8 22.78 51.12 12.98
N GLY A 9 23.78 51.02 12.10
CA GLY A 9 23.70 50.13 10.93
C GLY A 9 23.77 48.63 11.27
N LEU A 10 24.58 48.23 12.26
CA LEU A 10 24.69 46.85 12.69
C LEU A 10 23.43 46.33 13.41
N SER A 11 22.79 47.21 14.22
CA SER A 11 21.54 46.81 14.91
C SER A 11 20.36 46.63 13.96
N LEU A 12 20.29 47.40 12.87
CA LEU A 12 19.22 47.30 11.89
C LEU A 12 19.39 46.03 11.00
N CYS A 13 20.63 45.66 10.63
CA CYS A 13 20.91 44.43 9.89
C CYS A 13 20.64 43.20 10.71
N ALA A 14 20.97 43.20 12.02
CA ALA A 14 20.67 42.08 12.91
C ALA A 14 19.16 41.89 13.15
N ALA A 15 18.42 42.99 13.26
CA ALA A 15 16.95 42.94 13.39
C ALA A 15 16.27 42.46 12.10
N LEU A 16 16.75 42.86 10.93
CA LEU A 16 16.23 42.40 9.63
C LEU A 16 16.58 40.91 9.38
N ALA A 17 17.75 40.45 9.79
CA ALA A 17 18.12 39.04 9.71
C ALA A 17 17.28 38.14 10.68
N ALA A 18 16.97 38.65 11.88
CA ALA A 18 16.08 37.96 12.82
C ALA A 18 14.62 37.90 12.34
N ILE A 19 14.15 38.93 11.68
CA ILE A 19 12.80 38.96 11.07
C ILE A 19 12.75 38.04 9.83
N ALA A 20 13.82 37.98 9.02
CA ALA A 20 13.90 37.07 7.89
C ALA A 20 13.97 35.59 8.35
N GLN A 21 14.63 35.32 9.47
CA GLN A 21 14.72 33.99 10.06
C GLN A 21 13.40 33.53 10.74
N ALA A 22 12.65 34.50 11.32
CA ALA A 22 11.32 34.24 11.86
C ALA A 22 10.26 34.02 10.76
N ALA A 23 10.44 34.58 9.57
CA ALA A 23 9.52 34.40 8.43
C ALA A 23 9.72 33.07 7.67
N GLN A 24 10.80 32.32 7.94
CA GLN A 24 11.05 31.01 7.32
C GLN A 24 10.35 29.84 8.02
N THR A 25 9.63 30.04 9.11
CA THR A 25 9.02 28.96 9.92
C THR A 25 7.50 28.84 9.78
N GLU A 26 6.87 29.51 8.81
CA GLU A 26 5.40 29.48 8.70
C GLU A 26 4.86 28.27 7.95
N HIS A 27 5.61 27.67 7.03
CA HIS A 27 5.18 26.54 6.20
C HIS A 27 5.71 25.23 6.73
N LEU A 28 4.80 24.29 7.02
CA LEU A 28 5.14 22.90 7.33
C LEU A 28 5.29 22.10 6.03
N ILE A 29 6.43 21.49 5.79
CA ILE A 29 6.62 20.60 4.63
C ILE A 29 6.22 19.18 4.98
N PHE A 30 5.16 18.72 4.31
CA PHE A 30 4.66 17.36 4.37
C PHE A 30 5.04 16.62 3.08
N LEU A 31 6.08 15.77 3.15
CA LEU A 31 6.53 14.94 2.04
C LEU A 31 5.79 13.61 2.05
N SER A 32 5.17 13.24 0.91
CA SER A 32 4.41 12.00 0.77
C SER A 32 4.89 11.16 -0.42
N THR A 33 4.86 9.84 -0.28
CA THR A 33 5.09 8.90 -1.38
C THR A 33 3.81 8.57 -2.17
N GLN A 34 2.66 9.12 -1.76
CA GLN A 34 1.38 8.96 -2.47
C GLN A 34 1.35 9.89 -3.68
N LEU A 35 2.05 9.49 -4.72
CA LEU A 35 2.32 10.27 -5.93
C LEU A 35 1.25 10.12 -7.01
N ARG A 36 0.50 9.01 -7.01
CA ARG A 36 -0.45 8.69 -8.08
C ARG A 36 -1.77 8.16 -7.52
N PRO A 37 -2.90 8.55 -8.09
CA PRO A 37 -3.05 9.51 -9.21
C PRO A 37 -2.66 10.95 -8.80
N ILE A 38 -2.24 11.78 -9.76
CA ILE A 38 -1.78 13.16 -9.51
C ILE A 38 -2.87 14.02 -8.85
N GLU A 39 -4.12 13.77 -9.19
CA GLU A 39 -5.30 14.44 -8.64
C GLU A 39 -5.45 14.21 -7.14
N GLU A 40 -4.88 13.13 -6.61
CA GLU A 40 -4.89 12.85 -5.17
C GLU A 40 -4.13 13.93 -4.39
N ALA A 41 -2.94 14.32 -4.86
CA ALA A 41 -2.17 15.39 -4.23
C ALA A 41 -2.92 16.74 -4.23
N GLN A 42 -3.66 17.05 -5.30
CA GLN A 42 -4.49 18.25 -5.36
C GLN A 42 -5.66 18.17 -4.37
N ARG A 43 -6.32 17.01 -4.27
CA ARG A 43 -7.40 16.79 -3.30
C ARG A 43 -6.89 16.88 -1.85
N MET A 44 -5.69 16.35 -1.60
CA MET A 44 -5.05 16.49 -0.28
C MET A 44 -4.89 17.96 0.09
N ARG A 45 -4.28 18.78 -0.77
CA ARG A 45 -4.07 20.22 -0.52
C ARG A 45 -5.38 20.97 -0.36
N ASN A 46 -6.30 20.78 -1.30
CA ASN A 46 -7.48 21.65 -1.43
C ASN A 46 -8.65 21.22 -0.54
N LEU A 47 -8.72 19.98 -0.09
CA LEU A 47 -9.89 19.45 0.61
C LEU A 47 -9.55 18.85 1.98
N VAL A 48 -8.45 18.09 2.10
CA VAL A 48 -8.10 17.42 3.36
C VAL A 48 -7.35 18.38 4.29
N LEU A 49 -6.37 19.12 3.77
CA LEU A 49 -5.49 19.99 4.57
C LEU A 49 -6.04 21.40 4.78
N LYS A 50 -7.08 21.80 4.04
CA LYS A 50 -7.59 23.19 4.05
C LYS A 50 -8.06 23.70 5.41
N ASP A 51 -8.55 22.83 6.28
CA ASP A 51 -9.09 23.16 7.60
C ASP A 51 -8.04 23.01 8.72
N PHE A 52 -6.80 22.69 8.39
CA PHE A 52 -5.70 22.70 9.35
C PHE A 52 -5.29 24.15 9.68
N SER A 53 -5.04 24.42 10.96
CA SER A 53 -4.66 25.77 11.44
C SER A 53 -3.18 26.07 11.18
N GLY A 54 -2.76 26.06 9.93
CA GLY A 54 -1.39 26.33 9.51
C GLY A 54 -1.17 26.05 8.04
N GLU A 55 -0.19 26.69 7.46
CA GLU A 55 0.16 26.42 6.06
C GLU A 55 0.94 25.12 5.94
N VAL A 56 0.54 24.27 5.00
CA VAL A 56 1.14 22.96 4.74
C VAL A 56 1.49 22.85 3.26
N ASP A 57 2.76 22.76 2.98
CA ASP A 57 3.26 22.40 1.65
C ASP A 57 3.25 20.88 1.50
N TYR A 58 2.16 20.35 0.94
CA TYR A 58 2.07 18.92 0.63
C TYR A 58 2.79 18.63 -0.69
N ILE A 59 3.95 17.99 -0.60
CA ILE A 59 4.78 17.62 -1.74
C ILE A 59 4.85 16.12 -1.89
N THR A 60 5.06 15.63 -3.11
CA THR A 60 5.14 14.19 -3.39
C THR A 60 6.46 13.84 -4.05
N ASP A 61 7.01 12.67 -3.71
CA ASP A 61 8.23 12.13 -4.32
C ASP A 61 8.10 10.61 -4.55
N LEU A 62 9.00 10.08 -5.38
CA LEU A 62 9.06 8.64 -5.63
C LEU A 62 9.54 7.89 -4.38
N PRO A 63 8.93 6.74 -4.05
CA PRO A 63 9.36 5.91 -2.91
C PRO A 63 10.85 5.60 -2.90
N GLN A 64 11.44 5.39 -4.08
CA GLN A 64 12.87 5.07 -4.23
C GLN A 64 13.80 6.25 -3.92
N ARG A 65 13.34 7.50 -4.09
CA ARG A 65 14.10 8.71 -3.80
C ARG A 65 13.95 9.21 -2.37
N PHE A 66 12.82 8.88 -1.78
CA PHE A 66 12.37 9.38 -0.49
C PHE A 66 13.42 9.23 0.64
N PRO A 67 14.03 8.03 0.90
CA PRO A 67 15.03 7.90 1.95
C PRO A 67 16.30 8.70 1.68
N THR A 68 16.78 8.69 0.43
CA THR A 68 17.99 9.43 0.02
C THR A 68 17.82 10.93 0.17
N ARG A 69 16.63 11.45 -0.13
CA ARG A 69 16.33 12.88 0.07
C ARG A 69 16.43 13.28 1.53
N ILE A 70 15.82 12.51 2.44
CA ILE A 70 15.88 12.77 3.88
C ILE A 70 17.31 12.68 4.39
N GLU A 71 18.08 11.68 3.96
CA GLU A 71 19.47 11.53 4.35
C GLU A 71 20.32 12.71 3.86
N THR A 72 20.14 13.15 2.62
CA THR A 72 20.85 14.29 2.04
C THR A 72 20.57 15.57 2.83
N GLU A 73 19.31 15.86 3.16
CA GLU A 73 18.96 17.03 3.97
C GLU A 73 19.60 16.99 5.35
N ARG A 74 19.66 15.81 5.99
CA ARG A 74 20.33 15.64 7.29
C ARG A 74 21.83 15.86 7.20
N GLN A 75 22.50 15.33 6.16
CA GLN A 75 23.96 15.48 5.96
C GLN A 75 24.36 16.92 5.66
N THR A 76 23.52 17.66 4.96
CA THR A 76 23.76 19.06 4.59
C THR A 76 23.26 20.05 5.64
N SER A 77 22.67 19.60 6.74
CA SER A 77 21.99 20.43 7.75
C SER A 77 20.89 21.33 7.16
N MET A 78 20.37 20.97 6.00
CA MET A 78 19.23 21.63 5.34
C MET A 78 17.94 20.94 5.77
N HIS A 79 17.54 21.10 7.01
CA HIS A 79 16.34 20.48 7.52
C HIS A 79 15.11 21.24 7.04
N SER A 80 14.50 20.81 5.95
CA SER A 80 13.27 21.42 5.41
C SER A 80 12.02 20.58 5.65
N ILE A 81 12.14 19.26 5.73
CA ILE A 81 11.00 18.33 5.83
C ILE A 81 10.62 18.15 7.32
N ASP A 82 9.35 18.43 7.63
CA ASP A 82 8.80 18.25 8.97
C ASP A 82 8.14 16.90 9.14
N LEU A 83 7.26 16.54 8.19
CA LEU A 83 6.43 15.35 8.25
C LEU A 83 6.61 14.52 6.99
N VAL A 84 6.64 13.21 7.16
CA VAL A 84 6.64 12.26 6.06
C VAL A 84 5.42 11.36 6.14
N GLY A 85 4.80 11.09 4.97
CA GLY A 85 3.71 10.13 4.82
C GLY A 85 4.08 9.08 3.78
N ALA A 86 4.23 7.82 4.21
CA ALA A 86 4.68 6.75 3.33
C ALA A 86 4.10 5.40 3.74
N LEU A 87 4.13 4.44 2.84
CA LEU A 87 3.73 3.06 3.15
C LEU A 87 4.66 2.47 4.22
N HIS A 88 4.11 1.54 5.01
CA HIS A 88 4.82 0.86 6.09
C HIS A 88 6.25 0.41 5.69
N GLY A 89 6.39 -0.30 4.58
CA GLY A 89 7.70 -0.78 4.09
C GLY A 89 8.63 0.34 3.59
N GLU A 90 8.10 1.47 3.15
CA GLU A 90 8.86 2.62 2.67
C GLU A 90 9.47 3.45 3.81
N LEU A 91 8.88 3.38 5.01
CA LEU A 91 9.42 4.03 6.22
C LEU A 91 10.57 3.25 6.86
N GLN A 92 10.65 1.94 6.61
CA GLN A 92 11.66 1.07 7.22
C GLN A 92 13.13 1.53 7.00
N PRO A 93 13.55 1.99 5.81
CA PRO A 93 14.91 2.49 5.60
C PRO A 93 15.28 3.66 6.53
N LEU A 94 14.31 4.49 6.93
CA LEU A 94 14.56 5.64 7.82
C LEU A 94 14.91 5.22 9.24
N VAL A 95 14.56 3.99 9.65
CA VAL A 95 14.95 3.43 10.96
C VAL A 95 16.46 3.18 11.01
N ALA A 96 17.01 2.55 9.95
CA ALA A 96 18.44 2.30 9.87
C ALA A 96 19.27 3.60 9.84
N LEU A 97 18.70 4.68 9.32
CA LEU A 97 19.29 6.02 9.29
C LEU A 97 19.11 6.78 10.62
N ASP A 98 18.41 6.20 11.59
CA ASP A 98 17.99 6.91 12.82
C ASP A 98 17.36 8.29 12.52
N ALA A 99 16.49 8.34 11.51
CA ALA A 99 15.97 9.59 10.95
C ALA A 99 14.59 9.99 11.49
N LEU A 100 13.98 9.20 12.38
CA LEU A 100 12.61 9.41 12.85
C LEU A 100 12.57 9.78 14.34
N VAL A 101 11.66 10.70 14.68
CA VAL A 101 11.36 11.08 16.06
C VAL A 101 10.46 10.00 16.69
N PRO A 102 10.76 9.54 17.93
CA PRO A 102 9.84 8.71 18.70
C PRO A 102 8.52 9.45 18.98
N LEU A 103 7.39 8.78 18.72
CA LEU A 103 6.03 9.34 18.84
C LEU A 103 5.21 8.64 19.94
N ASP A 104 5.86 8.01 20.92
CA ASP A 104 5.19 7.27 21.99
C ASP A 104 4.18 8.13 22.76
N ASP A 105 4.57 9.34 23.15
CA ASP A 105 3.69 10.30 23.84
C ASP A 105 2.49 10.73 22.95
N LEU A 106 2.73 10.94 21.66
CA LEU A 106 1.67 11.26 20.73
C LEU A 106 0.69 10.07 20.57
N ALA A 107 1.21 8.85 20.40
CA ALA A 107 0.39 7.65 20.35
C ALA A 107 -0.47 7.48 21.60
N GLY A 108 0.09 7.78 22.77
CA GLY A 108 -0.64 7.81 24.04
C GLY A 108 -1.79 8.82 24.04
N ARG A 109 -1.55 10.05 23.58
CA ARG A 109 -2.62 11.08 23.45
C ARG A 109 -3.70 10.69 22.44
N LEU A 110 -3.34 9.94 21.39
CA LEU A 110 -4.27 9.47 20.36
C LEU A 110 -5.01 8.18 20.71
N SER A 111 -4.84 7.61 21.91
CA SER A 111 -5.44 6.35 22.35
C SER A 111 -6.97 6.33 22.20
N GLY A 112 -7.63 7.47 22.40
CA GLY A 112 -9.09 7.64 22.21
C GLY A 112 -9.56 7.59 20.74
N ARG A 113 -8.64 7.56 19.75
CA ARG A 113 -8.99 7.51 18.32
C ARG A 113 -9.44 6.11 17.87
N GLY A 114 -9.14 5.06 18.64
CA GLY A 114 -9.50 3.68 18.31
C GLY A 114 -8.66 3.06 17.20
N ILE A 115 -7.41 3.52 17.02
CA ILE A 115 -6.44 2.82 16.17
C ILE A 115 -6.15 1.46 16.80
N SER A 116 -6.28 0.39 16.03
CA SER A 116 -6.10 -0.97 16.56
C SER A 116 -4.65 -1.25 16.97
N ASN A 117 -4.47 -2.06 18.02
CA ASN A 117 -3.12 -2.44 18.48
C ASN A 117 -2.25 -3.07 17.39
N PRO A 118 -2.74 -3.95 16.51
CA PRO A 118 -1.94 -4.46 15.38
C PRO A 118 -1.37 -3.36 14.49
N LEU A 119 -2.18 -2.34 14.14
CA LEU A 119 -1.71 -1.22 13.33
C LEU A 119 -0.68 -0.35 14.08
N LEU A 120 -0.88 -0.10 15.37
CA LEU A 120 0.11 0.62 16.19
C LEU A 120 1.41 -0.17 16.29
N THR A 121 1.35 -1.50 16.43
CA THR A 121 2.53 -2.36 16.45
C THR A 121 3.36 -2.25 15.17
N LEU A 122 2.70 -2.18 14.00
CA LEU A 122 3.37 -1.91 12.73
C LEU A 122 4.09 -0.56 12.75
N GLY A 123 3.53 0.44 13.42
CA GLY A 123 4.13 1.77 13.58
C GLY A 123 5.44 1.80 14.35
N LYS A 124 5.79 0.71 15.04
CA LYS A 124 7.09 0.58 15.72
C LYS A 124 8.22 0.16 14.78
N LEU A 125 7.94 -0.31 13.58
CA LEU A 125 8.93 -0.73 12.58
C LEU A 125 10.00 -1.71 13.15
N GLY A 126 9.57 -2.62 14.02
CA GLY A 126 10.45 -3.60 14.67
C GLY A 126 11.28 -3.05 15.87
N THR A 127 11.08 -1.81 16.28
CA THR A 127 11.74 -1.18 17.43
C THR A 127 10.85 -1.19 18.69
N ALA A 128 11.37 -0.69 19.81
CA ALA A 128 10.58 -0.50 21.02
C ALA A 128 9.64 0.72 20.94
N HIS A 129 9.96 1.71 20.11
CA HIS A 129 9.29 3.02 20.04
C HIS A 129 8.27 3.10 18.92
N GLN A 130 7.24 3.92 19.10
CA GLN A 130 6.32 4.29 18.02
C GLN A 130 7.03 5.28 17.08
N LEU A 131 7.32 4.88 15.85
CA LEU A 131 8.06 5.71 14.89
C LEU A 131 7.18 6.34 13.83
N TYR A 132 5.97 5.80 13.61
CA TYR A 132 4.94 6.46 12.82
C TYR A 132 3.54 6.22 13.41
N ILE A 133 2.63 7.13 13.16
CA ILE A 133 1.21 6.96 13.48
C ILE A 133 0.48 6.47 12.21
N PRO A 134 -0.22 5.33 12.23
CA PRO A 134 -1.13 4.93 11.16
C PRO A 134 -2.17 6.02 10.89
N TRP A 135 -2.46 6.34 9.62
CA TRP A 135 -3.42 7.41 9.33
C TRP A 135 -4.40 7.10 8.19
N MET A 136 -4.02 6.25 7.24
CA MET A 136 -4.94 5.78 6.21
C MET A 136 -4.55 4.39 5.71
N GLN A 137 -5.52 3.66 5.21
CA GLN A 137 -5.32 2.32 4.66
C GLN A 137 -6.08 2.14 3.35
N ALA A 138 -5.59 1.23 2.54
CA ALA A 138 -6.23 0.77 1.33
C ALA A 138 -6.04 -0.74 1.18
N GLY A 139 -6.53 -1.30 0.09
CA GLY A 139 -6.37 -2.73 -0.18
C GLY A 139 -6.70 -3.05 -1.62
N TYR A 140 -6.60 -4.33 -1.90
CA TYR A 140 -6.98 -4.93 -3.17
C TYR A 140 -8.26 -5.72 -3.00
N ILE A 141 -9.07 -5.75 -4.03
CA ILE A 141 -10.38 -6.43 -4.03
C ILE A 141 -10.59 -7.17 -5.34
N MET A 142 -11.48 -8.14 -5.31
CA MET A 142 -12.12 -8.64 -6.51
C MET A 142 -13.34 -7.79 -6.83
N VAL A 143 -13.60 -7.58 -8.11
CA VAL A 143 -14.81 -6.94 -8.62
C VAL A 143 -15.45 -7.85 -9.65
N ALA A 144 -16.77 -8.02 -9.61
CA ALA A 144 -17.49 -8.71 -10.67
C ALA A 144 -18.64 -7.86 -11.19
N ASN A 145 -18.86 -7.89 -12.51
CA ASN A 145 -20.14 -7.52 -13.08
C ASN A 145 -21.19 -8.54 -12.67
N LYS A 146 -22.36 -8.09 -12.20
CA LYS A 146 -23.45 -8.97 -11.74
C LYS A 146 -23.93 -9.97 -12.81
N GLN A 147 -23.67 -9.69 -14.09
CA GLN A 147 -23.92 -10.65 -15.18
C GLN A 147 -23.09 -11.94 -15.03
N ALA A 148 -21.98 -11.92 -14.31
CA ALA A 148 -21.18 -13.12 -14.02
C ALA A 148 -21.80 -14.01 -12.94
N LEU A 149 -22.65 -13.48 -12.05
CA LEU A 149 -23.18 -14.21 -10.88
C LEU A 149 -23.97 -15.48 -11.22
N PRO A 150 -24.80 -15.54 -12.30
CA PRO A 150 -25.49 -16.77 -12.68
C PRO A 150 -24.54 -17.95 -12.99
N TYR A 151 -23.28 -17.69 -13.23
CA TYR A 151 -22.25 -18.70 -13.55
C TYR A 151 -21.37 -19.08 -12.35
N LEU A 152 -21.65 -18.49 -11.18
CA LEU A 152 -20.94 -18.84 -9.93
C LEU A 152 -21.21 -20.32 -9.61
N PRO A 153 -20.21 -21.09 -9.16
CA PRO A 153 -20.41 -22.49 -8.77
C PRO A 153 -21.54 -22.65 -7.75
N SER A 154 -22.36 -23.68 -7.93
CA SER A 154 -23.49 -23.93 -7.04
C SER A 154 -23.05 -24.04 -5.59
N GLY A 155 -23.73 -23.31 -4.70
CA GLY A 155 -23.43 -23.28 -3.25
C GLY A 155 -22.18 -22.47 -2.87
N ALA A 156 -21.48 -21.83 -3.82
CA ALA A 156 -20.35 -20.97 -3.52
C ALA A 156 -20.83 -19.64 -2.92
N ASP A 157 -20.19 -19.22 -1.82
CA ASP A 157 -20.34 -17.88 -1.27
C ASP A 157 -19.30 -16.95 -1.90
N ILE A 158 -19.73 -15.91 -2.60
CA ILE A 158 -18.83 -14.95 -3.25
C ILE A 158 -17.88 -14.26 -2.27
N ASN A 159 -18.27 -14.12 -1.01
CA ASN A 159 -17.42 -13.54 0.04
C ASN A 159 -16.43 -14.51 0.66
N ALA A 160 -16.54 -15.81 0.31
CA ALA A 160 -15.72 -16.88 0.87
C ALA A 160 -15.15 -17.83 -0.21
N LEU A 161 -14.98 -17.35 -1.44
CA LEU A 161 -14.45 -18.15 -2.56
C LEU A 161 -13.08 -18.75 -2.26
N SER A 162 -12.85 -19.96 -2.76
CA SER A 162 -11.53 -20.54 -2.95
C SER A 162 -10.99 -20.23 -4.37
N TYR A 163 -9.66 -20.39 -4.56
CA TYR A 163 -9.07 -20.30 -5.91
C TYR A 163 -9.63 -21.35 -6.87
N ASP A 164 -9.99 -22.56 -6.38
CA ASP A 164 -10.62 -23.60 -7.19
C ASP A 164 -12.02 -23.18 -7.66
N GLN A 165 -12.79 -22.55 -6.77
CA GLN A 165 -14.10 -22.03 -7.13
C GLN A 165 -13.99 -20.86 -8.12
N LEU A 166 -12.98 -19.98 -7.98
CA LEU A 166 -12.71 -18.92 -8.96
C LEU A 166 -12.34 -19.53 -10.33
N ALA A 167 -11.49 -20.58 -10.36
CA ALA A 167 -11.11 -21.26 -11.59
C ALA A 167 -12.33 -21.93 -12.27
N THR A 168 -13.19 -22.59 -11.49
CA THR A 168 -14.43 -23.17 -11.96
C THR A 168 -15.37 -22.09 -12.51
N TRP A 169 -15.50 -20.97 -11.83
CA TRP A 169 -16.31 -19.85 -12.28
C TRP A 169 -15.82 -19.30 -13.62
N ALA A 170 -14.52 -19.08 -13.76
CA ALA A 170 -13.91 -18.59 -14.99
C ALA A 170 -14.07 -19.57 -16.16
N SER A 171 -13.92 -20.89 -15.94
CA SER A 171 -14.14 -21.90 -16.98
C SER A 171 -15.61 -22.00 -17.40
N THR A 172 -16.54 -21.95 -16.45
CA THR A 172 -17.99 -21.93 -16.72
C THR A 172 -18.38 -20.71 -17.56
N LEU A 173 -17.83 -19.54 -17.25
CA LEU A 173 -18.03 -18.33 -18.06
C LEU A 173 -17.54 -18.54 -19.48
N GLN A 174 -16.34 -19.09 -19.67
CA GLN A 174 -15.79 -19.37 -20.99
C GLN A 174 -16.66 -20.38 -21.76
N GLU A 175 -17.06 -21.48 -21.13
CA GLU A 175 -17.90 -22.51 -21.73
C GLU A 175 -19.26 -21.97 -22.18
N LYS A 176 -19.90 -21.14 -21.36
CA LYS A 176 -21.26 -20.63 -21.61
C LYS A 176 -21.31 -19.41 -22.51
N THR A 177 -20.28 -18.56 -22.48
CA THR A 177 -20.27 -17.30 -23.25
C THR A 177 -19.35 -17.34 -24.47
N GLY A 178 -18.46 -18.33 -24.57
CA GLY A 178 -17.40 -18.40 -25.57
C GLY A 178 -16.26 -17.38 -25.32
N LYS A 179 -16.28 -16.65 -24.19
CA LYS A 179 -15.32 -15.59 -23.88
C LYS A 179 -14.61 -15.84 -22.55
N ARG A 180 -13.33 -15.48 -22.48
CA ARG A 180 -12.57 -15.45 -21.24
C ARG A 180 -12.77 -14.11 -20.55
N LEU A 181 -13.55 -14.09 -19.47
CA LEU A 181 -14.07 -12.88 -18.83
C LEU A 181 -13.47 -12.61 -17.43
N LEU A 182 -12.49 -13.40 -17.01
CA LEU A 182 -11.64 -13.13 -15.83
C LEU A 182 -10.43 -12.31 -16.27
N GLY A 183 -10.09 -11.26 -15.55
CA GLY A 183 -8.95 -10.39 -15.84
C GLY A 183 -8.07 -10.07 -14.64
N PHE A 184 -6.80 -9.78 -14.92
CA PHE A 184 -5.80 -9.34 -13.95
C PHE A 184 -4.98 -8.17 -14.51
N PRO A 185 -4.45 -7.27 -13.66
CA PRO A 185 -3.61 -6.14 -14.10
C PRO A 185 -2.16 -6.61 -14.33
N ALA A 186 -1.95 -7.45 -15.36
CA ALA A 186 -0.66 -8.05 -15.69
C ALA A 186 0.13 -7.28 -16.76
N GLY A 187 -0.28 -6.06 -17.08
CA GLY A 187 0.44 -5.15 -17.96
C GLY A 187 1.71 -4.58 -17.32
N PRO A 188 2.56 -3.86 -18.09
CA PRO A 188 3.87 -3.39 -17.62
C PRO A 188 3.84 -2.49 -16.37
N HIS A 189 2.72 -1.80 -16.13
CA HIS A 189 2.50 -0.95 -14.95
C HIS A 189 1.36 -1.50 -14.06
N GLY A 190 1.02 -2.76 -14.26
CA GLY A 190 0.05 -3.48 -13.43
C GLY A 190 0.63 -3.85 -12.07
N LEU A 191 -0.24 -4.25 -11.15
CA LEU A 191 0.15 -4.64 -9.79
C LEU A 191 0.12 -6.17 -9.61
N MET A 192 0.45 -6.93 -10.65
CA MET A 192 0.41 -8.39 -10.59
C MET A 192 1.38 -8.98 -9.55
N HIS A 193 2.55 -8.35 -9.34
CA HIS A 193 3.47 -8.72 -8.26
C HIS A 193 2.77 -8.68 -6.89
N ARG A 194 1.95 -7.67 -6.61
CA ARG A 194 1.21 -7.57 -5.35
C ARG A 194 0.17 -8.68 -5.17
N PHE A 195 -0.40 -9.15 -6.28
CA PHE A 195 -1.28 -10.34 -6.23
C PHE A 195 -0.50 -11.59 -5.81
N PHE A 196 0.69 -11.81 -6.34
CA PHE A 196 1.52 -12.95 -5.96
C PHE A 196 1.99 -12.84 -4.51
N GLU A 197 2.57 -11.71 -4.12
CA GLU A 197 3.17 -11.48 -2.81
C GLU A 197 2.14 -11.42 -1.68
N GLY A 198 1.00 -10.80 -1.93
CA GLY A 198 0.00 -10.52 -0.90
C GLY A 198 -1.17 -11.49 -0.85
N PHE A 199 -1.42 -12.24 -1.91
CA PHE A 199 -2.64 -13.03 -2.05
C PHE A 199 -2.34 -14.49 -2.40
N LEU A 200 -1.69 -14.73 -3.52
CA LEU A 200 -1.52 -16.09 -4.02
C LEU A 200 -0.54 -16.90 -3.16
N TYR A 201 0.72 -16.45 -3.01
CA TYR A 201 1.71 -17.15 -2.19
C TYR A 201 1.24 -17.39 -0.76
N PRO A 202 0.81 -16.35 0.00
CA PRO A 202 0.32 -16.52 1.36
C PRO A 202 -0.78 -17.56 1.46
N SER A 203 -1.73 -17.54 0.52
CA SER A 203 -2.88 -18.45 0.54
C SER A 203 -2.51 -19.91 0.37
N TYR A 204 -1.44 -20.21 -0.36
CA TYR A 204 -1.03 -21.59 -0.64
C TYR A 204 0.10 -22.09 0.26
N THR A 205 1.03 -21.23 0.59
CA THR A 205 2.26 -21.61 1.27
C THR A 205 2.33 -21.17 2.72
N GLY A 206 1.54 -20.17 3.11
CA GLY A 206 1.60 -19.53 4.42
C GLY A 206 2.76 -18.55 4.59
N GLY A 207 3.50 -18.24 3.52
CA GLY A 207 4.61 -17.29 3.50
C GLY A 207 4.85 -16.73 2.11
N VAL A 208 5.91 -15.98 1.93
CA VAL A 208 6.28 -15.34 0.65
C VAL A 208 7.73 -15.65 0.29
N VAL A 209 8.65 -15.45 1.23
CA VAL A 209 10.10 -15.63 1.02
C VAL A 209 10.55 -17.04 1.41
N VAL A 210 10.25 -17.44 2.64
CA VAL A 210 10.70 -18.74 3.18
C VAL A 210 10.22 -19.92 2.32
N PRO A 211 8.92 -20.04 1.97
CA PRO A 211 8.41 -21.15 1.18
C PRO A 211 8.44 -20.90 -0.34
N PHE A 212 9.24 -19.96 -0.84
CA PHE A 212 9.19 -19.52 -2.24
C PHE A 212 9.28 -20.68 -3.25
N ARG A 213 10.14 -21.69 -2.99
CA ARG A 213 10.31 -22.87 -3.86
C ARG A 213 9.81 -24.18 -3.25
N SER A 214 8.92 -24.08 -2.27
CA SER A 214 8.31 -25.26 -1.63
C SER A 214 7.45 -26.08 -2.63
N GLU A 215 7.16 -27.33 -2.28
CA GLU A 215 6.19 -28.15 -3.04
C GLU A 215 4.81 -27.46 -3.13
N ALA A 216 4.40 -26.77 -2.08
CA ALA A 216 3.16 -26.01 -2.09
C ALA A 216 3.20 -24.83 -3.10
N ALA A 217 4.35 -24.18 -3.26
CA ALA A 217 4.53 -23.13 -4.28
C ALA A 217 4.52 -23.72 -5.70
N GLU A 218 5.13 -24.89 -5.90
CA GLU A 218 5.07 -25.59 -7.18
C GLU A 218 3.64 -25.96 -7.56
N ALA A 219 2.89 -26.58 -6.65
CA ALA A 219 1.48 -26.93 -6.84
C ALA A 219 0.61 -25.70 -7.13
N MET A 220 0.87 -24.59 -6.40
CA MET A 220 0.21 -23.30 -6.61
C MET A 220 0.42 -22.79 -8.04
N TRP A 221 1.65 -22.80 -8.55
CA TRP A 221 1.94 -22.31 -9.88
C TRP A 221 1.30 -23.18 -10.98
N ILE A 222 1.27 -24.51 -10.80
CA ILE A 222 0.56 -25.43 -11.71
C ILE A 222 -0.94 -25.06 -11.75
N GLN A 223 -1.54 -24.86 -10.58
CA GLN A 223 -2.97 -24.52 -10.49
C GLN A 223 -3.25 -23.13 -11.06
N PHE A 224 -2.40 -22.14 -10.78
CA PHE A 224 -2.54 -20.79 -11.32
C PHE A 224 -2.35 -20.75 -12.83
N ALA A 225 -1.41 -21.51 -13.40
CA ALA A 225 -1.27 -21.66 -14.84
C ALA A 225 -2.52 -22.29 -15.48
N SER A 226 -3.16 -23.24 -14.81
CA SER A 226 -4.44 -23.80 -15.26
C SER A 226 -5.57 -22.76 -15.23
N LEU A 227 -5.70 -21.97 -14.15
CA LEU A 227 -6.66 -20.86 -14.05
C LEU A 227 -6.42 -19.83 -15.17
N TRP A 228 -5.15 -19.52 -15.46
CA TRP A 228 -4.77 -18.51 -16.46
C TRP A 228 -5.27 -18.84 -17.87
N ARG A 229 -5.50 -20.10 -18.20
CA ARG A 229 -6.10 -20.51 -19.48
C ARG A 229 -7.50 -19.90 -19.71
N ASN A 230 -8.21 -19.57 -18.63
CA ASN A 230 -9.53 -18.93 -18.64
C ASN A 230 -9.47 -17.41 -18.42
N VAL A 231 -8.26 -16.84 -18.27
CA VAL A 231 -8.05 -15.40 -18.14
C VAL A 231 -8.11 -14.73 -19.51
N ASN A 232 -8.68 -13.53 -19.57
CA ASN A 232 -8.73 -12.70 -20.75
C ASN A 232 -7.31 -12.49 -21.32
N PRO A 233 -7.07 -12.78 -22.61
CA PRO A 233 -5.74 -12.71 -23.21
C PRO A 233 -5.13 -11.30 -23.17
N ASN A 234 -5.96 -10.26 -23.13
CA ASN A 234 -5.50 -8.87 -23.04
C ASN A 234 -5.01 -8.49 -21.63
N SER A 235 -5.14 -9.39 -20.63
CA SER A 235 -4.69 -9.11 -19.25
C SER A 235 -3.21 -8.74 -19.17
N THR A 236 -2.36 -9.27 -20.05
CA THR A 236 -0.94 -8.90 -20.14
C THR A 236 -0.70 -7.45 -20.63
N GLY A 237 -1.73 -6.79 -21.16
CA GLY A 237 -1.70 -5.39 -21.54
C GLY A 237 -2.44 -4.47 -20.54
N TYR A 238 -3.21 -5.02 -19.62
CA TYR A 238 -3.98 -4.20 -18.66
C TYR A 238 -3.10 -3.73 -17.51
N ASN A 239 -2.96 -2.41 -17.38
CA ASN A 239 -2.31 -1.80 -16.22
C ASN A 239 -3.30 -1.56 -15.07
N PHE A 240 -4.58 -1.37 -15.39
CA PHE A 240 -5.68 -1.08 -14.47
C PHE A 240 -6.92 -1.85 -14.92
N MET A 241 -7.70 -2.37 -13.97
CA MET A 241 -8.89 -3.15 -14.30
C MET A 241 -10.16 -2.30 -14.46
N GLY A 242 -10.16 -1.03 -14.11
CA GLY A 242 -11.36 -0.18 -14.20
C GLY A 242 -11.96 -0.12 -15.60
N GLN A 243 -11.17 0.16 -16.63
CA GLN A 243 -11.66 0.24 -18.01
C GLN A 243 -12.10 -1.10 -18.59
N PRO A 244 -11.34 -2.22 -18.47
CA PRO A 244 -11.79 -3.53 -18.91
C PRO A 244 -13.11 -3.99 -18.27
N LEU A 245 -13.36 -3.64 -17.00
CA LEU A 245 -14.63 -3.89 -16.32
C LEU A 245 -15.76 -3.03 -16.90
N LEU A 246 -15.53 -1.73 -17.10
CA LEU A 246 -16.52 -0.80 -17.67
C LEU A 246 -16.92 -1.13 -19.10
N SER A 247 -15.94 -1.54 -19.94
CA SER A 247 -16.18 -1.93 -21.34
C SER A 247 -16.86 -3.30 -21.48
N GLY A 248 -16.81 -4.13 -20.43
CA GLY A 248 -17.28 -5.51 -20.47
C GLY A 248 -16.30 -6.49 -21.14
N ASP A 249 -15.05 -6.07 -21.38
CA ASP A 249 -13.98 -6.96 -21.85
C ASP A 249 -13.68 -8.06 -20.82
N VAL A 250 -13.82 -7.72 -19.55
CA VAL A 250 -13.83 -8.66 -18.42
C VAL A 250 -15.06 -8.42 -17.55
N TRP A 251 -15.54 -9.50 -16.95
CA TRP A 251 -16.64 -9.45 -15.98
C TRP A 251 -16.15 -9.66 -14.54
N ILE A 252 -14.99 -10.26 -14.35
CA ILE A 252 -14.37 -10.47 -13.04
C ILE A 252 -12.95 -9.94 -13.11
N GLY A 253 -12.54 -9.13 -12.15
CA GLY A 253 -11.18 -8.58 -12.09
C GLY A 253 -10.66 -8.44 -10.67
N PHE A 254 -9.34 -8.46 -10.52
CA PHE A 254 -8.62 -8.17 -9.30
C PHE A 254 -7.82 -6.89 -9.50
N ASP A 255 -7.91 -5.92 -8.58
CA ASP A 255 -7.02 -4.76 -8.57
C ASP A 255 -7.08 -4.01 -7.22
N HIS A 256 -6.21 -3.00 -7.11
CA HIS A 256 -6.26 -2.02 -6.04
C HIS A 256 -7.57 -1.21 -6.10
N ILE A 257 -8.18 -0.94 -4.95
CA ILE A 257 -9.47 -0.25 -4.87
C ILE A 257 -9.50 1.06 -5.67
N ALA A 258 -8.47 1.90 -5.57
CA ALA A 258 -8.42 3.17 -6.30
C ALA A 258 -8.41 3.00 -7.83
N ARG A 259 -7.97 1.84 -8.35
CA ARG A 259 -7.89 1.55 -9.78
C ARG A 259 -9.18 1.01 -10.38
N VAL A 260 -10.11 0.54 -9.54
CA VAL A 260 -11.45 0.06 -9.95
C VAL A 260 -12.56 0.98 -9.46
N LEU A 261 -12.25 1.95 -8.62
CA LEU A 261 -13.24 2.82 -7.99
C LEU A 261 -14.12 3.57 -8.98
N ASP A 262 -13.56 4.03 -10.09
CA ASP A 262 -14.33 4.73 -11.12
C ASP A 262 -15.37 3.81 -11.78
N ALA A 263 -15.06 2.54 -11.98
CA ALA A 263 -16.02 1.56 -12.46
C ALA A 263 -17.18 1.36 -11.47
N LEU A 264 -16.84 1.19 -10.19
CA LEU A 264 -17.81 1.03 -9.11
C LEU A 264 -18.70 2.28 -8.92
N ARG A 265 -18.16 3.47 -9.16
CA ARG A 265 -18.90 4.74 -9.08
C ARG A 265 -19.82 4.98 -10.27
N GLN A 266 -19.34 4.70 -11.47
CA GLN A 266 -20.12 4.94 -12.70
C GLN A 266 -21.30 3.98 -12.82
N LYS A 267 -21.13 2.74 -12.35
CA LYS A 267 -22.13 1.68 -12.50
C LYS A 267 -22.31 0.86 -11.21
N PRO A 268 -22.68 1.49 -10.09
CA PRO A 268 -22.79 0.81 -8.80
C PRO A 268 -23.81 -0.34 -8.81
N ASP A 269 -24.84 -0.25 -9.65
CA ASP A 269 -25.88 -1.28 -9.76
C ASP A 269 -25.46 -2.47 -10.63
N GLU A 270 -24.43 -2.33 -11.47
CA GLU A 270 -23.91 -3.40 -12.34
C GLU A 270 -22.81 -4.22 -11.68
N PHE A 271 -22.10 -3.67 -10.68
CA PHE A 271 -20.93 -4.31 -10.07
C PHE A 271 -21.17 -4.77 -8.63
N ILE A 272 -20.35 -5.69 -8.21
CA ILE A 272 -20.18 -6.13 -6.83
C ILE A 272 -18.68 -6.26 -6.52
N ALA A 273 -18.25 -5.81 -5.33
CA ALA A 273 -16.90 -6.03 -4.84
C ALA A 273 -16.92 -7.11 -3.75
N PHE A 274 -15.87 -7.92 -3.70
CA PHE A 274 -15.77 -9.04 -2.77
C PHE A 274 -14.31 -9.38 -2.43
N PRO A 275 -14.06 -10.15 -1.36
CA PRO A 275 -12.72 -10.57 -0.94
C PRO A 275 -12.02 -11.41 -2.02
N ALA A 276 -10.69 -11.32 -2.07
CA ALA A 276 -9.88 -12.26 -2.85
C ALA A 276 -10.09 -13.70 -2.38
N PRO A 277 -9.88 -14.70 -3.25
CA PRO A 277 -10.08 -16.10 -2.90
C PRO A 277 -9.12 -16.60 -1.82
N ALA A 278 -9.52 -17.64 -1.09
CA ALA A 278 -8.68 -18.38 -0.16
C ALA A 278 -8.01 -19.57 -0.84
N GLY A 279 -6.83 -19.93 -0.35
CA GLY A 279 -6.14 -21.19 -0.65
C GLY A 279 -6.09 -22.12 0.56
N PRO A 280 -5.29 -23.21 0.48
CA PRO A 280 -5.21 -24.19 1.54
C PRO A 280 -4.71 -23.70 2.91
N LYS A 281 -3.96 -22.57 2.93
CA LYS A 281 -3.41 -21.95 4.14
C LYS A 281 -4.28 -20.82 4.69
N GLY A 282 -5.26 -20.39 3.93
CA GLY A 282 -6.15 -19.29 4.29
C GLY A 282 -6.31 -18.27 3.17
N ARG A 283 -6.82 -17.10 3.53
CA ARG A 283 -7.09 -15.98 2.64
C ARG A 283 -6.00 -14.95 2.78
N GLY A 284 -4.99 -15.04 1.92
CA GLY A 284 -3.94 -14.03 1.83
C GLY A 284 -4.54 -12.67 1.47
N TYR A 285 -4.07 -11.63 2.14
CA TYR A 285 -4.38 -10.25 1.76
C TYR A 285 -3.25 -9.31 2.13
N MET A 286 -3.00 -8.32 1.29
CA MET A 286 -1.99 -7.29 1.54
C MET A 286 -2.67 -6.01 2.06
N PRO A 287 -2.55 -5.69 3.35
CA PRO A 287 -2.96 -4.40 3.86
C PRO A 287 -1.98 -3.33 3.37
N LEU A 288 -2.50 -2.26 2.79
CA LEU A 288 -1.72 -1.07 2.48
C LEU A 288 -1.93 -0.05 3.58
N LEU A 289 -0.94 0.10 4.44
CA LEU A 289 -0.97 1.03 5.56
C LEU A 289 -0.01 2.18 5.29
N VAL A 290 -0.53 3.41 5.31
CA VAL A 290 0.27 4.64 5.27
C VAL A 290 0.48 5.14 6.68
N GLY A 291 1.73 5.41 7.01
CA GLY A 291 2.15 5.99 8.28
C GLY A 291 2.54 7.45 8.14
N LEU A 292 2.35 8.21 9.20
CA LEU A 292 2.86 9.57 9.38
C LEU A 292 4.00 9.55 10.38
N ALA A 293 5.18 10.00 9.97
CA ALA A 293 6.38 10.05 10.81
C ALA A 293 7.00 11.46 10.80
N VAL A 294 7.55 11.88 11.93
CA VAL A 294 8.25 13.16 12.06
C VAL A 294 9.75 12.93 11.86
N VAL A 295 10.37 13.76 11.03
CA VAL A 295 11.80 13.64 10.70
C VAL A 295 12.63 14.25 11.84
N LYS A 296 13.71 13.58 12.24
CA LYS A 296 14.68 14.15 13.20
C LYS A 296 15.36 15.38 12.60
N GLY A 297 15.33 16.47 13.33
CA GLY A 297 15.83 17.78 12.87
C GLY A 297 14.76 18.61 12.14
N ALA A 298 13.51 18.15 12.07
CA ALA A 298 12.39 18.91 11.52
C ALA A 298 12.34 20.35 12.09
N PRO A 299 12.10 21.36 11.28
CA PRO A 299 12.01 22.77 11.72
C PRO A 299 10.95 22.99 12.81
N ASP A 300 9.80 22.33 12.72
CA ASP A 300 8.72 22.44 13.70
C ASP A 300 8.08 21.07 14.02
N ILE A 301 8.73 20.35 14.95
CA ILE A 301 8.24 19.05 15.46
C ILE A 301 6.83 19.19 16.07
N ALA A 302 6.57 20.28 16.80
CA ALA A 302 5.29 20.48 17.47
C ALA A 302 4.15 20.65 16.46
N LYS A 303 4.36 21.41 15.40
CA LYS A 303 3.38 21.63 14.32
C LYS A 303 3.19 20.35 13.50
N ALA A 304 4.28 19.56 13.25
CA ALA A 304 4.18 18.27 12.62
C ALA A 304 3.32 17.27 13.43
N MET A 305 3.51 17.22 14.75
CA MET A 305 2.66 16.42 15.66
C MET A 305 1.20 16.92 15.68
N ALA A 306 0.96 18.22 15.63
CA ALA A 306 -0.37 18.80 15.54
C ALA A 306 -1.06 18.41 14.21
N LEU A 307 -0.31 18.36 13.11
CA LEU A 307 -0.83 17.89 11.83
C LEU A 307 -1.20 16.39 11.88
N ILE A 308 -0.40 15.54 12.54
CA ILE A 308 -0.75 14.13 12.76
C ILE A 308 -2.05 14.01 13.57
N ASP A 309 -2.20 14.79 14.65
CA ASP A 309 -3.43 14.81 15.44
C ASP A 309 -4.64 15.22 14.58
N TYR A 310 -4.51 16.27 13.76
CA TYR A 310 -5.55 16.71 12.84
C TYR A 310 -5.92 15.64 11.81
N LEU A 311 -4.92 15.01 11.16
CA LEU A 311 -5.14 14.00 10.13
C LEU A 311 -5.75 12.70 10.67
N THR A 312 -5.58 12.42 11.96
CA THR A 312 -6.18 11.27 12.63
C THR A 312 -7.54 11.56 13.28
N GLN A 313 -8.06 12.79 13.18
CA GLN A 313 -9.42 13.09 13.66
C GLN A 313 -10.48 12.33 12.85
N PRO A 314 -11.50 11.74 13.48
CA PRO A 314 -12.55 11.02 12.77
C PRO A 314 -13.20 11.82 11.64
N LYS A 315 -13.43 13.13 11.85
CA LYS A 315 -13.96 14.03 10.81
C LYS A 315 -13.02 14.15 9.60
N THR A 316 -11.73 14.34 9.83
CA THR A 316 -10.71 14.43 8.78
C THR A 316 -10.57 13.10 8.03
N GLN A 317 -10.64 11.99 8.75
CA GLN A 317 -10.61 10.65 8.15
C GLN A 317 -11.83 10.39 7.25
N VAL A 318 -13.01 10.88 7.62
CA VAL A 318 -14.20 10.82 6.74
C VAL A 318 -14.00 11.67 5.48
N THR A 319 -13.43 12.87 5.62
CA THR A 319 -13.08 13.70 4.46
C THR A 319 -12.09 12.98 3.55
N LEU A 320 -11.08 12.32 4.12
CA LEU A 320 -10.09 11.52 3.39
C LEU A 320 -10.75 10.44 2.53
N VAL A 321 -11.66 9.64 3.12
CA VAL A 321 -12.40 8.60 2.37
C VAL A 321 -13.13 9.20 1.17
N ARG A 322 -13.87 10.29 1.40
CA ARG A 322 -14.68 10.93 0.35
C ARG A 322 -13.84 11.48 -0.79
N THR A 323 -12.65 11.98 -0.48
CA THR A 323 -11.82 12.74 -1.43
C THR A 323 -10.79 11.90 -2.15
N VAL A 324 -10.08 11.02 -1.43
CA VAL A 324 -8.96 10.24 -1.99
C VAL A 324 -9.23 8.73 -2.02
N GLY A 325 -10.29 8.25 -1.35
CA GLY A 325 -10.67 6.83 -1.41
C GLY A 325 -9.83 5.90 -0.54
N PHE A 326 -9.02 6.45 0.37
CA PHE A 326 -8.36 5.68 1.42
C PHE A 326 -9.26 5.57 2.65
N PHE A 327 -9.20 4.42 3.33
CA PHE A 327 -10.07 4.12 4.46
C PHE A 327 -9.46 4.54 5.80
N PRO A 328 -10.33 4.85 6.79
CA PRO A 328 -9.89 5.23 8.12
C PRO A 328 -9.12 4.10 8.81
N VAL A 329 -8.16 4.49 9.62
CA VAL A 329 -7.50 3.61 10.61
C VAL A 329 -8.00 3.88 12.02
N VAL A 330 -8.82 4.91 12.20
CA VAL A 330 -9.42 5.31 13.46
C VAL A 330 -10.87 4.85 13.52
N ASN A 331 -11.47 4.88 14.70
CA ASN A 331 -12.89 4.61 14.86
C ASN A 331 -13.73 5.76 14.29
N ALA A 332 -13.93 5.76 12.98
CA ALA A 332 -14.73 6.73 12.25
C ALA A 332 -15.96 6.04 11.65
N LYS A 333 -17.15 6.52 12.02
CA LYS A 333 -18.39 6.05 11.40
C LYS A 333 -18.47 6.58 9.96
N LEU A 334 -18.44 5.67 8.99
CA LEU A 334 -18.65 6.05 7.60
C LEU A 334 -20.06 6.62 7.42
N PRO A 335 -20.19 7.78 6.76
CA PRO A 335 -21.48 8.45 6.63
C PRO A 335 -22.43 7.65 5.71
N PRO A 336 -23.75 7.69 5.98
CA PRO A 336 -24.73 6.92 5.21
C PRO A 336 -24.83 7.36 3.74
N ASP A 337 -24.44 8.58 3.44
CA ASP A 337 -24.37 9.16 2.08
C ASP A 337 -23.04 8.97 1.39
N LEU A 338 -22.16 8.06 1.90
CA LEU A 338 -20.93 7.71 1.21
C LEU A 338 -21.25 7.11 -0.16
N ASP A 339 -20.48 7.54 -1.16
CA ASP A 339 -20.55 7.01 -2.52
C ASP A 339 -20.69 5.47 -2.54
N PRO A 340 -21.67 4.91 -3.30
CA PRO A 340 -21.94 3.47 -3.29
C PRO A 340 -20.72 2.61 -3.67
N GLY A 341 -19.90 3.07 -4.61
CA GLY A 341 -18.68 2.36 -5.03
C GLY A 341 -17.63 2.32 -3.93
N LEU A 342 -17.44 3.43 -3.21
CA LEU A 342 -16.55 3.48 -2.05
C LEU A 342 -17.04 2.56 -0.93
N ARG A 343 -18.34 2.57 -0.64
CA ARG A 343 -18.94 1.68 0.37
C ARG A 343 -18.73 0.22 0.01
N MET A 344 -18.99 -0.13 -1.24
CA MET A 344 -18.81 -1.49 -1.76
C MET A 344 -17.36 -1.98 -1.59
N GLY A 345 -16.38 -1.12 -1.92
CA GLY A 345 -14.97 -1.43 -1.72
C GLY A 345 -14.58 -1.55 -0.25
N ALA A 346 -15.07 -0.65 0.60
CA ALA A 346 -14.85 -0.70 2.06
C ALA A 346 -15.40 -2.00 2.67
N ASP A 347 -16.62 -2.40 2.29
CA ASP A 347 -17.26 -3.62 2.76
C ASP A 347 -16.48 -4.88 2.34
N ALA A 348 -15.98 -4.91 1.11
CA ALA A 348 -15.15 -6.03 0.61
C ALA A 348 -13.84 -6.16 1.38
N ILE A 349 -13.15 -5.05 1.63
CA ILE A 349 -11.90 -5.02 2.43
C ILE A 349 -12.20 -5.45 3.87
N ALA A 350 -13.25 -4.92 4.50
CA ALA A 350 -13.62 -5.28 5.86
C ALA A 350 -13.95 -6.77 6.00
N LYS A 351 -14.71 -7.34 5.05
CA LYS A 351 -15.00 -8.78 5.00
C LYS A 351 -13.75 -9.63 4.87
N MET A 352 -12.80 -9.21 4.03
CA MET A 352 -11.54 -9.91 3.85
C MET A 352 -10.70 -9.89 5.13
N GLN A 353 -10.57 -8.74 5.78
CA GLN A 353 -9.80 -8.57 7.00
C GLN A 353 -10.42 -9.29 8.22
N SER A 354 -11.74 -9.39 8.28
CA SER A 354 -12.48 -10.05 9.37
C SER A 354 -12.75 -11.53 9.12
N ALA A 355 -12.37 -12.08 7.98
CA ALA A 355 -12.54 -13.49 7.69
C ALA A 355 -11.76 -14.35 8.69
N LYS A 356 -12.34 -15.49 9.12
CA LYS A 356 -11.69 -16.39 10.08
C LYS A 356 -10.37 -16.98 9.58
N ASP A 357 -10.24 -17.09 8.27
CA ASP A 357 -9.07 -17.60 7.54
C ASP A 357 -8.19 -16.46 7.01
N ALA A 358 -8.40 -15.22 7.45
CA ALA A 358 -7.63 -14.06 7.01
C ALA A 358 -6.14 -14.21 7.37
N LEU A 359 -5.27 -14.06 6.38
CA LEU A 359 -3.83 -14.17 6.50
C LEU A 359 -3.16 -12.89 5.97
N PRO A 360 -2.84 -11.94 6.85
CA PRO A 360 -2.21 -10.69 6.43
C PRO A 360 -0.79 -10.95 5.91
N ALA A 361 -0.51 -10.46 4.71
CA ALA A 361 0.80 -10.47 4.08
C ALA A 361 1.25 -9.02 3.88
N LEU A 362 2.19 -8.58 4.69
CA LEU A 362 2.69 -7.21 4.63
C LEU A 362 3.49 -6.97 3.34
N ALA A 363 3.50 -5.72 2.91
CA ALA A 363 4.42 -5.31 1.85
C ALA A 363 5.88 -5.53 2.29
N PRO A 364 6.80 -5.83 1.36
CA PRO A 364 8.20 -6.09 1.67
C PRO A 364 8.83 -4.98 2.52
N VAL A 365 9.66 -5.38 3.49
CA VAL A 365 10.42 -4.47 4.35
C VAL A 365 11.92 -4.76 4.29
N GLY A 366 12.75 -3.76 4.56
CA GLY A 366 14.20 -3.94 4.64
C GLY A 366 14.94 -4.03 3.30
N LEU A 367 14.25 -3.99 2.16
CA LEU A 367 14.87 -4.08 0.83
C LEU A 367 15.51 -2.77 0.33
N GLY A 368 15.26 -1.66 1.01
CA GLY A 368 15.77 -0.35 0.61
C GLY A 368 15.35 0.02 -0.82
N GLN A 369 16.33 0.41 -1.65
CA GLN A 369 16.08 0.76 -3.05
C GLN A 369 15.89 -0.46 -3.97
N ARG A 370 16.05 -1.68 -3.45
CA ARG A 370 15.99 -2.91 -4.25
C ARG A 370 14.62 -3.59 -4.24
N GLY A 371 13.57 -2.94 -3.75
CA GLY A 371 12.21 -3.47 -3.76
C GLY A 371 11.74 -3.90 -5.15
N ALA A 372 12.09 -3.15 -6.21
CA ALA A 372 11.75 -3.50 -7.58
C ALA A 372 12.43 -4.80 -8.08
N GLU A 373 13.56 -5.20 -7.51
CA GLU A 373 14.20 -6.48 -7.83
C GLU A 373 13.42 -7.63 -7.18
N PHE A 374 12.91 -7.42 -5.98
CA PHE A 374 12.02 -8.37 -5.33
C PHE A 374 10.74 -8.60 -6.13
N ASP A 375 10.04 -7.54 -6.49
CA ASP A 375 8.82 -7.61 -7.30
C ASP A 375 9.08 -8.35 -8.62
N ARG A 376 10.26 -8.17 -9.22
CA ARG A 376 10.66 -8.79 -10.48
C ARG A 376 10.78 -10.31 -10.37
N VAL A 377 11.27 -10.86 -9.27
CA VAL A 377 11.36 -12.32 -9.06
C VAL A 377 10.00 -12.99 -9.28
N PHE A 378 8.93 -12.43 -8.71
CA PHE A 378 7.58 -12.96 -8.85
C PHE A 378 7.02 -12.75 -10.27
N LEU A 379 7.32 -11.63 -10.90
CA LEU A 379 6.88 -11.35 -12.27
C LEU A 379 7.61 -12.23 -13.29
N GLU A 380 8.91 -12.50 -13.13
CA GLU A 380 9.68 -13.40 -13.98
C GLU A 380 9.23 -14.84 -13.80
N THR A 381 9.00 -15.29 -12.56
CA THR A 381 8.40 -16.60 -12.28
C THR A 381 7.07 -16.78 -13.03
N PHE A 382 6.19 -15.79 -12.93
CA PHE A 382 4.91 -15.78 -13.67
C PHE A 382 5.11 -15.85 -15.19
N GLN A 383 6.02 -15.05 -15.73
CA GLN A 383 6.28 -15.04 -17.17
C GLN A 383 6.81 -16.37 -17.68
N LEU A 384 7.73 -16.99 -16.93
CA LEU A 384 8.34 -18.26 -17.33
C LEU A 384 7.35 -19.43 -17.21
N ILE A 385 6.68 -19.57 -16.08
CA ILE A 385 5.79 -20.71 -15.83
C ILE A 385 4.46 -20.52 -16.58
N VAL A 386 3.80 -19.38 -16.40
CA VAL A 386 2.40 -19.22 -16.84
C VAL A 386 2.31 -18.78 -18.28
N LEU A 387 3.14 -17.81 -18.71
CA LEU A 387 3.04 -17.28 -20.07
C LEU A 387 3.88 -18.09 -21.08
N ARG A 388 5.02 -18.66 -20.66
CA ARG A 388 5.89 -19.45 -21.54
C ARG A 388 5.75 -20.96 -21.35
N GLY A 389 5.00 -21.41 -20.35
CA GLY A 389 4.70 -22.82 -20.11
C GLY A 389 5.92 -23.67 -19.67
N GLN A 390 6.89 -23.04 -19.00
CA GLN A 390 8.04 -23.77 -18.45
C GLN A 390 7.63 -24.56 -17.21
N GLU A 391 8.35 -25.66 -16.96
CA GLU A 391 8.14 -26.47 -15.77
C GLU A 391 8.43 -25.65 -14.49
N PRO A 392 7.55 -25.70 -13.47
CA PRO A 392 7.68 -24.85 -12.29
C PRO A 392 8.96 -25.09 -11.49
N ARG A 393 9.35 -26.34 -11.23
CA ARG A 393 10.48 -26.64 -10.34
C ARG A 393 11.79 -25.98 -10.77
N PRO A 394 12.25 -26.13 -12.03
CA PRO A 394 13.49 -25.48 -12.48
C PRO A 394 13.42 -23.95 -12.39
N VAL A 395 12.26 -23.36 -12.71
CA VAL A 395 12.05 -21.90 -12.62
C VAL A 395 12.12 -21.43 -11.17
N LEU A 396 11.44 -22.13 -10.26
CA LEU A 396 11.47 -21.80 -8.84
C LEU A 396 12.88 -21.93 -8.25
N ASP A 397 13.64 -22.94 -8.66
CA ASP A 397 15.03 -23.12 -8.20
C ASP A 397 15.91 -21.97 -8.70
N GLN A 398 15.78 -21.54 -9.97
CA GLN A 398 16.52 -20.41 -10.54
C GLN A 398 16.17 -19.10 -9.81
N GLU A 399 14.89 -18.79 -9.68
CA GLU A 399 14.44 -17.53 -9.08
C GLU A 399 14.69 -17.49 -7.57
N ALA A 400 14.70 -18.66 -6.90
CA ALA A 400 15.11 -18.75 -5.51
C ALA A 400 16.55 -18.32 -5.27
N GLU A 401 17.47 -18.63 -6.19
CA GLU A 401 18.87 -18.17 -6.07
C GLU A 401 18.97 -16.64 -6.22
N THR A 402 18.16 -16.04 -7.10
CA THR A 402 18.06 -14.58 -7.21
C THR A 402 17.50 -13.97 -5.93
N LEU A 403 16.43 -14.56 -5.39
CA LEU A 403 15.81 -14.11 -4.14
C LEU A 403 16.75 -14.25 -2.95
N LYS A 404 17.45 -15.37 -2.80
CA LYS A 404 18.46 -15.59 -1.74
C LYS A 404 19.55 -14.54 -1.75
N ARG A 405 20.10 -14.26 -2.94
CA ARG A 405 21.13 -13.23 -3.10
C ARG A 405 20.59 -11.87 -2.67
N LEU A 406 19.40 -11.49 -3.14
CA LEU A 406 18.75 -10.22 -2.78
C LEU A 406 18.55 -10.09 -1.27
N MET A 407 18.00 -11.11 -0.61
CA MET A 407 17.77 -11.11 0.84
C MET A 407 19.08 -11.03 1.62
N SER A 408 20.12 -11.75 1.18
CA SER A 408 21.44 -11.72 1.81
C SER A 408 22.11 -10.35 1.69
N GLU A 409 22.12 -9.75 0.49
CA GLU A 409 22.76 -8.47 0.20
C GLU A 409 22.07 -7.29 0.88
N THR A 410 20.73 -7.36 1.04
CA THR A 410 19.95 -6.32 1.73
C THR A 410 19.89 -6.55 3.24
N SER A 411 20.21 -7.74 3.72
CA SER A 411 19.99 -8.17 5.09
C SER A 411 18.53 -8.01 5.55
N ALA A 412 17.58 -8.05 4.60
CA ALA A 412 16.17 -7.83 4.88
C ALA A 412 15.61 -8.94 5.79
N PRO A 413 14.95 -8.62 6.92
CA PRO A 413 14.35 -9.60 7.81
C PRO A 413 13.14 -10.26 7.14
N CYS A 414 12.67 -11.38 7.66
CA CYS A 414 11.35 -11.90 7.29
C CYS A 414 10.24 -10.94 7.80
N TRP A 415 9.16 -10.85 7.02
CA TRP A 415 7.94 -10.11 7.38
C TRP A 415 6.71 -11.02 7.24
N GLN A 416 5.62 -10.67 7.91
CA GLN A 416 4.38 -11.46 7.84
C GLN A 416 3.93 -11.67 6.38
N PRO A 417 3.48 -12.91 6.04
CA PRO A 417 3.20 -14.03 6.94
C PRO A 417 4.39 -15.00 7.17
N ASP A 418 5.57 -14.71 6.61
CA ASP A 418 6.76 -15.50 6.93
C ASP A 418 7.06 -15.40 8.44
N PRO A 419 7.56 -16.47 9.07
CA PRO A 419 7.89 -16.47 10.48
C PRO A 419 9.03 -15.47 10.76
N PRO A 420 8.97 -14.74 11.89
CA PRO A 420 10.04 -13.82 12.26
C PRO A 420 11.37 -14.57 12.46
N ASN A 421 12.46 -13.96 12.02
CA ASN A 421 13.80 -14.50 12.13
C ASN A 421 14.80 -13.46 12.63
N THR A 422 16.02 -13.91 12.94
CA THR A 422 17.17 -13.04 13.18
C THR A 422 18.05 -12.99 11.93
N GLY A 423 18.40 -11.79 11.46
CA GLY A 423 19.19 -11.57 10.25
C GLY A 423 18.36 -11.61 8.96
N ALA A 424 19.02 -11.91 7.84
CA ALA A 424 18.37 -11.97 6.53
C ALA A 424 17.34 -13.11 6.43
N CYS A 425 16.17 -12.85 5.84
CA CYS A 425 15.16 -13.87 5.61
C CYS A 425 15.68 -14.93 4.65
N GLN A 426 15.55 -16.22 5.04
CA GLN A 426 16.12 -17.35 4.30
C GLN A 426 15.07 -18.01 3.41
N VAL A 427 15.38 -18.14 2.14
CA VAL A 427 14.61 -18.94 1.18
C VAL A 427 14.97 -20.42 1.38
N GLN A 428 13.99 -21.26 1.69
CA GLN A 428 14.16 -22.71 1.89
C GLN A 428 14.10 -23.48 0.58
#